data_cf52a0eab713c9242a429e0ebca50fcb
#
_entry.id   cf52a0eab713c9242a429e0ebca50fcb
#
_cell.length_a   1.000
_cell.length_b   1.000
_cell.length_c   1.000
_cell.angle_alpha   90.00
_cell.angle_beta   90.00
_cell.angle_gamma   90.00
#
_symmetry.space_group_name_H-M   'P 1'
#
loop_
_entity.id
_entity.type
_entity.pdbx_description
1 polymer ?
#
loop_
_entity_poly.entity_id
_entity_poly.type
_entity_poly.pdbx_seq_one_letter_code
_entity_poly.pdbx_strand_id
1 'polypeptide(L)'
;MTATRQGIEVLAARDVPLGGARALTVHRTLPQRGRTLVGAWCFADAYGPTPDATAMDLPPHPHTGLQTVSWLYAGEIEHRDSTGARALVRPGQVNLMTAGRGIAHTETSTAAAAALHGVQLWVAL
;
A
#
# COMPACT_ATOMS: atom_id res chain seq x y z
N MET A 1 19.32 5.43 -6.80
CA MET A 1 20.03 6.66 -7.19
C MET A 1 19.19 7.86 -6.84
N THR A 2 19.76 8.85 -6.22
CA THR A 2 19.08 10.10 -5.89
C THR A 2 19.57 11.16 -6.89
N ALA A 3 18.64 11.76 -7.64
CA ALA A 3 18.97 12.87 -8.51
C ALA A 3 18.45 14.17 -7.89
N THR A 4 19.32 15.13 -7.66
CA THR A 4 18.95 16.45 -7.14
C THR A 4 18.92 17.44 -8.28
N ARG A 5 17.79 18.05 -8.53
CA ARG A 5 17.63 19.08 -9.54
C ARG A 5 16.91 20.28 -8.92
N GLN A 6 17.64 21.40 -8.73
CA GLN A 6 17.10 22.67 -8.24
C GLN A 6 16.26 22.55 -6.93
N GLY A 7 16.79 21.87 -5.92
CA GLY A 7 16.10 21.71 -4.64
C GLY A 7 15.03 20.59 -4.61
N ILE A 8 14.83 19.87 -5.72
CA ILE A 8 13.96 18.70 -5.79
C ILE A 8 14.82 17.45 -5.67
N GLU A 9 14.48 16.59 -4.71
CA GLU A 9 15.07 15.26 -4.57
C GLU A 9 14.11 14.22 -5.18
N VAL A 10 14.63 13.37 -6.08
CA VAL A 10 13.86 12.27 -6.65
C VAL A 10 14.39 10.96 -6.08
N LEU A 11 13.53 10.22 -5.40
CA LEU A 11 13.84 8.91 -4.83
C LEU A 11 13.42 7.81 -5.80
N ALA A 12 14.38 7.00 -6.23
CA ALA A 12 14.08 5.83 -7.04
C ALA A 12 13.46 4.72 -6.17
N ALA A 13 12.39 4.12 -6.64
CA ALA A 13 11.78 2.97 -5.99
C ALA A 13 12.64 1.71 -6.21
N ARG A 14 12.50 0.73 -5.31
CA ARG A 14 13.05 -0.62 -5.44
C ARG A 14 11.94 -1.65 -5.44
N ASP A 15 12.15 -2.77 -6.12
CA ASP A 15 11.22 -3.87 -6.13
C ASP A 15 11.31 -4.68 -4.83
N VAL A 16 10.16 -4.95 -4.24
CA VAL A 16 10.03 -5.73 -3.00
C VAL A 16 8.91 -6.75 -3.20
N PRO A 17 9.14 -8.04 -2.91
CA PRO A 17 8.06 -9.02 -2.88
C PRO A 17 7.18 -8.77 -1.64
N LEU A 18 5.87 -8.80 -1.83
CA LEU A 18 4.90 -8.61 -0.76
C LEU A 18 3.90 -9.76 -0.74
N GLY A 19 3.79 -10.44 0.40
CA GLY A 19 2.82 -11.54 0.61
C GLY A 19 3.25 -12.88 0.05
N GLY A 20 3.48 -13.85 0.88
CA GLY A 20 3.61 -15.30 0.74
C GLY A 20 3.92 -15.89 -0.65
N ALA A 21 3.33 -17.05 -0.94
CA ALA A 21 3.57 -17.83 -2.17
C ALA A 21 3.06 -17.17 -3.46
N ARG A 22 2.19 -16.17 -3.35
CA ARG A 22 1.72 -15.30 -4.44
C ARG A 22 2.25 -13.89 -4.26
N ALA A 23 3.56 -13.74 -4.12
CA ALA A 23 4.17 -12.46 -3.88
C ALA A 23 3.81 -11.46 -4.99
N LEU A 24 3.08 -10.41 -4.62
CA LEU A 24 2.93 -9.22 -5.43
C LEU A 24 4.23 -8.43 -5.37
N THR A 25 4.81 -8.10 -6.51
CA THR A 25 5.95 -7.18 -6.53
C THR A 25 5.43 -5.76 -6.37
N VAL A 26 5.91 -5.06 -5.36
CA VAL A 26 5.64 -3.64 -5.15
C VAL A 26 6.91 -2.82 -5.42
N HIS A 27 6.70 -1.57 -5.83
CA HIS A 27 7.78 -0.60 -6.06
C HIS A 27 7.81 0.32 -4.84
N ARG A 28 8.77 0.05 -3.94
CA ARG A 28 8.88 0.77 -2.66
C ARG A 28 9.77 1.99 -2.75
N THR A 29 9.20 3.16 -2.52
CA THR A 29 9.93 4.43 -2.44
C THR A 29 10.33 4.75 -1.01
N LEU A 30 9.48 4.47 -0.03
CA LEU A 30 9.74 4.64 1.40
C LEU A 30 9.37 3.36 2.17
N PRO A 31 10.14 2.99 3.22
CA PRO A 31 11.43 3.56 3.59
C PRO A 31 12.55 3.05 2.68
N GLN A 32 13.63 3.81 2.59
CA GLN A 32 14.85 3.35 1.95
C GLN A 32 16.08 3.85 2.73
N ARG A 33 17.25 3.28 2.41
CA ARG A 33 18.49 3.68 3.05
C ARG A 33 18.75 5.17 2.80
N GLY A 34 18.93 5.93 3.88
CA GLY A 34 19.16 7.37 3.83
C GLY A 34 17.90 8.23 3.75
N ARG A 35 16.73 7.63 3.57
CA ARG A 35 15.46 8.34 3.62
C ARG A 35 14.36 7.43 4.17
N THR A 36 14.05 7.61 5.45
CA THR A 36 13.03 6.79 6.13
C THR A 36 11.66 7.48 6.17
N LEU A 37 11.65 8.80 6.17
CA LEU A 37 10.46 9.62 6.30
C LEU A 37 10.47 10.79 5.30
N VAL A 38 9.30 11.19 4.87
CA VAL A 38 9.02 12.50 4.26
C VAL A 38 7.88 13.11 5.06
N GLY A 39 8.20 14.06 5.96
CA GLY A 39 7.23 14.50 6.97
C GLY A 39 6.77 13.33 7.82
N ALA A 40 5.45 13.14 7.93
CA ALA A 40 4.84 12.01 8.62
C ALA A 40 4.68 10.77 7.72
N TRP A 41 4.97 10.85 6.43
CA TRP A 41 4.91 9.70 5.53
C TRP A 41 6.08 8.76 5.78
N CYS A 42 5.79 7.56 6.24
CA CYS A 42 6.81 6.57 6.62
C CYS A 42 6.84 5.35 5.70
N PHE A 43 5.90 5.26 4.75
CA PHE A 43 5.82 4.14 3.83
C PHE A 43 5.14 4.58 2.53
N ALA A 44 5.70 4.15 1.40
CA ALA A 44 5.12 4.39 0.08
C ALA A 44 5.45 3.24 -0.85
N ASP A 45 4.44 2.45 -1.18
CA ASP A 45 4.49 1.36 -2.14
C ASP A 45 3.55 1.65 -3.31
N ALA A 46 4.04 1.44 -4.53
CA ALA A 46 3.21 1.38 -5.72
C ALA A 46 3.15 -0.07 -6.22
N TYR A 47 2.03 -0.49 -6.76
CA TYR A 47 1.85 -1.81 -7.36
C TYR A 47 1.06 -1.75 -8.66
N GLY A 48 1.38 -2.63 -9.56
CA GLY A 48 0.78 -2.66 -10.89
C GLY A 48 1.32 -1.55 -11.83
N PRO A 49 0.64 -1.35 -12.99
CA PRO A 49 -0.50 -2.13 -13.44
C PRO A 49 -0.15 -3.60 -13.71
N THR A 50 -0.99 -4.51 -13.24
CA THR A 50 -0.88 -5.95 -13.54
C THR A 50 -2.19 -6.46 -14.13
N PRO A 51 -2.16 -7.33 -15.15
CA PRO A 51 -3.36 -7.95 -15.70
C PRO A 51 -3.99 -8.98 -14.75
N ASP A 52 -3.29 -9.39 -13.69
CA ASP A 52 -3.84 -10.24 -12.65
C ASP A 52 -4.55 -9.38 -11.60
N ALA A 53 -5.86 -9.21 -11.75
CA ALA A 53 -6.68 -8.45 -10.82
C ALA A 53 -6.70 -9.06 -9.40
N THR A 54 -6.37 -10.35 -9.26
CA THR A 54 -6.36 -11.07 -7.98
C THR A 54 -4.95 -11.19 -7.36
N ALA A 55 -3.99 -10.38 -7.84
CA ALA A 55 -2.59 -10.48 -7.44
C ALA A 55 -2.32 -10.14 -5.97
N MET A 56 -3.19 -9.38 -5.32
CA MET A 56 -3.03 -9.04 -3.91
C MET A 56 -3.81 -9.99 -3.01
N ASP A 57 -3.10 -10.69 -2.16
CA ASP A 57 -3.68 -11.56 -1.13
C ASP A 57 -2.80 -11.47 0.13
N LEU A 58 -3.04 -10.42 0.92
CA LEU A 58 -2.29 -10.18 2.15
C LEU A 58 -3.02 -10.81 3.33
N PRO A 59 -2.41 -11.81 3.98
CA PRO A 59 -2.98 -12.45 5.15
C PRO A 59 -3.07 -11.46 6.33
N PRO A 60 -3.77 -11.83 7.41
CA PRO A 60 -3.89 -10.97 8.59
C PRO A 60 -2.54 -10.51 9.09
N HIS A 61 -2.36 -9.20 9.21
CA HIS A 61 -1.14 -8.58 9.72
C HIS A 61 -1.50 -7.31 10.51
N PRO A 62 -0.75 -7.00 11.58
CA PRO A 62 -1.07 -5.89 12.48
C PRO A 62 -0.32 -4.61 12.12
N HIS A 63 -0.94 -3.47 12.49
CA HIS A 63 -0.33 -2.16 12.51
C HIS A 63 -0.60 -1.47 13.84
N THR A 64 0.31 -0.61 14.28
CA THR A 64 0.18 0.25 15.46
C THR A 64 0.75 1.63 15.17
N GLY A 65 0.18 2.68 15.77
CA GLY A 65 0.74 4.03 15.76
C GLY A 65 0.78 4.72 14.39
N LEU A 66 0.02 4.24 13.41
CA LEU A 66 0.00 4.78 12.06
C LEU A 66 -1.38 4.70 11.43
N GLN A 67 -1.55 5.39 10.32
CA GLN A 67 -2.67 5.20 9.41
C GLN A 67 -2.17 4.55 8.13
N THR A 68 -2.93 3.58 7.61
CA THR A 68 -2.73 3.07 6.25
C THR A 68 -3.67 3.80 5.30
N VAL A 69 -3.16 4.17 4.13
CA VAL A 69 -3.91 4.88 3.09
C VAL A 69 -3.78 4.08 1.81
N SER A 70 -4.91 3.64 1.25
CA SER A 70 -4.95 2.94 -0.03
C SER A 70 -5.68 3.77 -1.07
N TRP A 71 -5.11 3.85 -2.27
CA TRP A 71 -5.69 4.50 -3.43
C TRP A 71 -5.51 3.62 -4.66
N LEU A 72 -6.60 3.31 -5.35
CA LEU A 72 -6.58 2.51 -6.57
C LEU A 72 -6.76 3.35 -7.82
N TYR A 73 -5.96 3.06 -8.84
CA TYR A 73 -6.17 3.51 -10.21
C TYR A 73 -7.00 2.50 -11.01
N ALA A 74 -6.86 1.21 -10.69
CA ALA A 74 -7.63 0.12 -11.27
C ALA A 74 -7.73 -1.03 -10.27
N GLY A 75 -8.81 -1.78 -10.33
CA GLY A 75 -9.03 -2.94 -9.48
C GLY A 75 -10.03 -2.71 -8.36
N GLU A 76 -10.17 -3.71 -7.53
CA GLU A 76 -10.97 -3.68 -6.32
C GLU A 76 -10.27 -4.49 -5.24
N ILE A 77 -10.18 -3.95 -4.03
CA ILE A 77 -9.60 -4.62 -2.87
C ILE A 77 -10.66 -4.72 -1.77
N GLU A 78 -10.83 -5.91 -1.22
CA GLU A 78 -11.58 -6.11 0.01
C GLU A 78 -10.66 -5.91 1.21
N HIS A 79 -11.00 -4.97 2.05
CA HIS A 79 -10.41 -4.73 3.37
C HIS A 79 -11.30 -5.35 4.44
N ARG A 80 -10.70 -6.11 5.34
CA ARG A 80 -11.34 -6.59 6.58
C ARG A 80 -10.40 -6.36 7.75
N ASP A 81 -10.91 -5.93 8.89
CA ASP A 81 -10.08 -5.68 10.05
C ASP A 81 -10.69 -6.17 11.38
N SER A 82 -9.83 -6.13 12.40
CA SER A 82 -10.16 -6.61 13.74
C SER A 82 -11.19 -5.77 14.50
N THR A 83 -11.57 -4.60 13.98
CA THR A 83 -12.69 -3.81 14.52
C THR A 83 -14.05 -4.30 14.01
N GLY A 84 -14.04 -5.23 13.07
CA GLY A 84 -15.22 -5.73 12.38
C GLY A 84 -15.57 -4.96 11.10
N ALA A 85 -14.75 -3.98 10.71
CA ALA A 85 -14.96 -3.25 9.47
C ALA A 85 -14.69 -4.15 8.26
N ARG A 86 -15.53 -3.98 7.24
CA ARG A 86 -15.37 -4.60 5.93
C ARG A 86 -15.72 -3.58 4.87
N ALA A 87 -14.82 -3.36 3.95
CA ALA A 87 -14.99 -2.38 2.88
C ALA A 87 -14.44 -2.91 1.56
N LEU A 88 -15.10 -2.54 0.46
CA LEU A 88 -14.57 -2.70 -0.89
C LEU A 88 -13.99 -1.35 -1.32
N VAL A 89 -12.70 -1.36 -1.62
CA VAL A 89 -11.96 -0.18 -2.08
C VAL A 89 -11.91 -0.21 -3.60
N ARG A 90 -12.31 0.89 -4.23
CA ARG A 90 -12.40 1.04 -5.69
C ARG A 90 -11.73 2.33 -6.14
N PRO A 91 -11.41 2.48 -7.43
CA PRO A 91 -10.91 3.74 -7.97
C PRO A 91 -11.80 4.93 -7.61
N GLY A 92 -11.17 6.05 -7.26
CA GLY A 92 -11.86 7.25 -6.82
C GLY A 92 -12.22 7.28 -5.33
N GLN A 93 -11.85 6.24 -4.57
CA GLN A 93 -12.11 6.13 -3.13
C GLN A 93 -10.80 6.08 -2.37
N VAL A 94 -10.72 6.77 -1.23
CA VAL A 94 -9.64 6.63 -0.26
C VAL A 94 -10.06 5.63 0.80
N ASN A 95 -9.25 4.60 1.03
CA ASN A 95 -9.39 3.75 2.21
C ASN A 95 -8.37 4.19 3.26
N LEU A 96 -8.85 4.64 4.40
CA LEU A 96 -8.04 5.11 5.52
C LEU A 96 -8.32 4.25 6.75
N MET A 97 -7.30 3.54 7.24
CA MET A 97 -7.38 2.78 8.48
C MET A 97 -6.49 3.41 9.53
N THR A 98 -7.07 3.87 10.62
CA THR A 98 -6.32 4.40 11.78
C THR A 98 -6.05 3.26 12.75
N ALA A 99 -4.80 2.80 12.79
CA ALA A 99 -4.44 1.64 13.60
C ALA A 99 -4.41 1.94 15.11
N GLY A 100 -3.97 3.13 15.50
CA GLY A 100 -3.94 3.53 16.90
C GLY A 100 -3.19 2.53 17.79
N ARG A 101 -3.88 1.94 18.76
CA ARG A 101 -3.31 0.94 19.68
C ARG A 101 -3.01 -0.40 19.04
N GLY A 102 -3.60 -0.68 17.91
CA GLY A 102 -3.40 -1.89 17.15
C GLY A 102 -4.65 -2.31 16.39
N ILE A 103 -4.49 -2.60 15.13
CA ILE A 103 -5.49 -3.23 14.27
C ILE A 103 -4.78 -4.29 13.43
N ALA A 104 -5.36 -5.49 13.34
CA ALA A 104 -4.98 -6.47 12.34
C ALA A 104 -5.97 -6.39 11.17
N HIS A 105 -5.47 -6.47 9.94
CA HIS A 105 -6.32 -6.46 8.75
C HIS A 105 -5.83 -7.41 7.67
N THR A 106 -6.73 -7.71 6.74
CA THR A 106 -6.45 -8.39 5.49
C THR A 106 -6.77 -7.48 4.32
N GLU A 107 -6.04 -7.64 3.23
CA GLU A 107 -6.29 -6.94 1.97
C GLU A 107 -6.22 -7.97 0.85
N THR A 108 -7.35 -8.19 0.17
CA THR A 108 -7.47 -9.17 -0.90
C THR A 108 -8.09 -8.52 -2.12
N SER A 109 -7.38 -8.51 -3.24
CA SER A 109 -7.94 -8.01 -4.49
C SER A 109 -8.93 -9.01 -5.07
N THR A 110 -9.98 -8.50 -5.70
CA THR A 110 -11.07 -9.30 -6.25
C THR A 110 -10.96 -9.42 -7.76
N ALA A 111 -11.69 -10.38 -8.34
CA ALA A 111 -11.78 -10.56 -9.78
C ALA A 111 -12.78 -9.59 -10.46
N ALA A 112 -13.26 -8.56 -9.75
CA ALA A 112 -14.27 -7.64 -10.28
C ALA A 112 -13.74 -6.69 -11.36
N ALA A 113 -12.42 -6.63 -11.55
CA ALA A 113 -11.77 -5.79 -12.57
C ALA A 113 -10.77 -6.61 -13.39
N ALA A 114 -10.33 -6.06 -14.52
CA ALA A 114 -9.39 -6.72 -15.43
C ALA A 114 -7.92 -6.52 -15.05
N ALA A 115 -7.63 -5.62 -14.09
CA ALA A 115 -6.26 -5.29 -13.69
C ALA A 115 -6.24 -4.76 -12.26
N LEU A 116 -5.07 -4.78 -11.63
CA LEU A 116 -4.81 -4.16 -10.34
C LEU A 116 -3.71 -3.11 -10.51
N HIS A 117 -3.97 -1.90 -10.02
CA HIS A 117 -3.01 -0.79 -10.02
C HIS A 117 -3.34 0.19 -8.91
N GLY A 118 -2.39 0.49 -8.08
CA GLY A 118 -2.62 1.39 -6.95
C GLY A 118 -1.38 1.75 -6.18
N VAL A 119 -1.61 2.47 -5.09
CA VAL A 119 -0.57 2.85 -4.12
C VAL A 119 -1.07 2.58 -2.71
N GLN A 120 -0.14 2.26 -1.83
CA GLN A 120 -0.34 2.16 -0.40
C GLN A 120 0.67 3.01 0.33
N LEU A 121 0.17 3.87 1.21
CA LEU A 121 0.97 4.81 1.98
C LEU A 121 0.68 4.61 3.46
N TRP A 122 1.66 4.92 4.32
CA TRP A 122 1.43 4.99 5.77
C TRP A 122 1.83 6.36 6.30
N VAL A 123 0.98 6.87 7.19
CA VAL A 123 1.21 8.12 7.94
C VAL A 123 1.51 7.75 9.38
N ALA A 124 2.68 8.13 9.87
CA ALA A 124 3.03 7.99 11.29
C ALA A 124 2.23 8.99 12.13
N LEU A 125 1.69 8.50 13.23
CA LEU A 125 0.92 9.32 14.17
C LEU A 125 1.72 9.64 15.43
#